data_755141fda1f3e97dd760ed2985e0df15
#
_entry.id   755141fda1f3e97dd760ed2985e0df15
#
_cell.length_a   1.000
_cell.length_b   1.000
_cell.length_c   1.000
_cell.angle_alpha   90.00
_cell.angle_beta   90.00
_cell.angle_gamma   90.00
#
_symmetry.space_group_name_H-M   'P 1'
#
loop_
_entity.id
_entity.type
_entity.pdbx_description
1 polymer ?
#
loop_
_entity_poly.entity_id
_entity_poly.type
_entity_poly.pdbx_seq_one_letter_code
_entity_poly.pdbx_strand_id
1 'polypeptide(L)'
;MKYLFLGLAIAFTLLFLVLRVTKGGLAGLFSKIVASFAFMTLGLYGLITGTQTNLLAGFFIVLGLLCGFVGDIVLDLKVIYPEQNDPYLNSGMLSFGIGHVLYFVAAMLLAKGNVNVLVPIIAAGVAGLIMTPAINIGGKKFMKHNFGKFLWQAVAYTFELVFMSTLLICFTIQNAKYLLFALGILLIFVSDMFLSMNYFQEGQANNKPVVFLNHIIYYAGQILIALFIFLI
;
A
#
# COMPACT_ATOMS: atom_id res chain seq x y z
N MET A 1 10.56 -5.59 22.91
CA MET A 1 10.97 -5.87 21.50
C MET A 1 10.01 -5.25 20.48
N LYS A 2 8.67 -5.37 20.60
CA LYS A 2 7.69 -4.74 19.67
C LYS A 2 7.96 -3.26 19.42
N TYR A 3 8.13 -2.47 20.50
CA TYR A 3 8.40 -1.02 20.39
C TYR A 3 9.77 -0.69 19.77
N LEU A 4 10.75 -1.61 19.89
CA LEU A 4 12.05 -1.45 19.20
C LEU A 4 11.87 -1.56 17.68
N PHE A 5 11.19 -2.61 17.17
CA PHE A 5 10.94 -2.76 15.75
C PHE A 5 10.08 -1.63 15.19
N LEU A 6 9.07 -1.18 15.95
CA LEU A 6 8.28 -0.01 15.59
C LEU A 6 9.14 1.27 15.52
N GLY A 7 9.98 1.50 16.53
CA GLY A 7 10.90 2.64 16.54
C GLY A 7 11.87 2.62 15.36
N LEU A 8 12.42 1.44 15.03
CA LEU A 8 13.29 1.27 13.85
C LEU A 8 12.52 1.54 12.54
N ALA A 9 11.29 1.04 12.39
CA ALA A 9 10.49 1.29 11.20
C ALA A 9 10.20 2.79 11.01
N ILE A 10 9.86 3.50 12.08
CA ILE A 10 9.65 4.96 12.05
C ILE A 10 10.96 5.68 11.75
N ALA A 11 12.06 5.35 12.43
CA ALA A 11 13.34 6.01 12.26
C ALA A 11 13.89 5.86 10.83
N PHE A 12 13.85 4.65 10.28
CA PHE A 12 14.28 4.40 8.90
C PHE A 12 13.36 5.05 7.86
N THR A 13 12.06 5.13 8.13
CA THR A 13 11.13 5.90 7.29
C THR A 13 11.49 7.38 7.28
N LEU A 14 11.73 7.99 8.44
CA LEU A 14 12.13 9.40 8.53
C LEU A 14 13.48 9.64 7.83
N LEU A 15 14.46 8.77 8.04
CA LEU A 15 15.75 8.83 7.34
C LEU A 15 15.57 8.75 5.82
N PHE A 16 14.75 7.81 5.35
CA PHE A 16 14.43 7.68 3.93
C PHE A 16 13.80 8.97 3.38
N LEU A 17 12.78 9.53 4.05
CA LEU A 17 12.11 10.76 3.61
C LEU A 17 13.09 11.92 3.46
N VAL A 18 14.00 12.10 4.42
CA VAL A 18 15.05 13.14 4.36
C VAL A 18 15.97 12.89 3.18
N LEU A 19 16.51 11.67 3.03
CA LEU A 19 17.46 11.35 1.96
C LEU A 19 16.78 11.42 0.58
N ARG A 20 15.51 11.00 0.46
CA ARG A 20 14.76 11.04 -0.79
C ARG A 20 14.57 12.46 -1.31
N VAL A 21 14.20 13.40 -0.41
CA VAL A 21 13.92 14.79 -0.79
C VAL A 21 15.21 15.62 -0.97
N THR A 22 16.25 15.32 -0.18
CA THR A 22 17.50 16.11 -0.19
C THR A 22 18.51 15.61 -1.23
N LYS A 23 18.78 14.29 -1.26
CA LYS A 23 19.81 13.68 -2.12
C LYS A 23 19.20 12.98 -3.35
N GLY A 24 18.04 12.30 -3.20
CA GLY A 24 17.45 11.49 -4.26
C GLY A 24 18.37 10.35 -4.72
N GLY A 25 18.24 9.93 -5.99
CA GLY A 25 19.14 8.99 -6.62
C GLY A 25 19.35 7.69 -5.83
N LEU A 26 20.57 7.16 -5.86
CA LEU A 26 20.93 5.91 -5.16
C LEU A 26 20.75 6.01 -3.63
N ALA A 27 21.00 7.17 -3.02
CA ALA A 27 20.77 7.34 -1.59
C ALA A 27 19.28 7.20 -1.22
N GLY A 28 18.39 7.72 -2.07
CA GLY A 28 16.95 7.52 -1.95
C GLY A 28 16.56 6.05 -2.11
N LEU A 29 17.10 5.36 -3.12
CA LEU A 29 16.83 3.93 -3.35
C LEU A 29 17.27 3.07 -2.16
N PHE A 30 18.53 3.17 -1.72
CA PHE A 30 19.02 2.34 -0.61
C PHE A 30 18.29 2.62 0.69
N SER A 31 18.00 3.89 1.01
CA SER A 31 17.25 4.23 2.21
C SER A 31 15.80 3.73 2.15
N LYS A 32 15.19 3.69 0.95
CA LYS A 32 13.87 3.10 0.73
C LYS A 32 13.86 1.60 1.01
N ILE A 33 14.86 0.87 0.50
CA ILE A 33 15.03 -0.56 0.77
C ILE A 33 15.08 -0.83 2.28
N VAL A 34 15.86 -0.05 3.03
CA VAL A 34 15.99 -0.21 4.49
C VAL A 34 14.68 0.10 5.20
N ALA A 35 13.98 1.17 4.81
CA ALA A 35 12.69 1.54 5.39
C ALA A 35 11.61 0.48 5.13
N SER A 36 11.55 -0.04 3.89
CA SER A 36 10.58 -1.08 3.52
C SER A 36 10.90 -2.42 4.17
N PHE A 37 12.17 -2.77 4.31
CA PHE A 37 12.60 -3.94 5.08
C PHE A 37 12.18 -3.82 6.56
N ALA A 38 12.20 -2.61 7.13
CA ALA A 38 11.85 -2.41 8.53
C ALA A 38 10.35 -2.62 8.81
N PHE A 39 9.43 -2.16 7.96
CA PHE A 39 8.00 -2.46 8.18
C PHE A 39 7.70 -3.95 7.95
N MET A 40 8.35 -4.58 6.98
CA MET A 40 8.21 -6.02 6.75
C MET A 40 8.70 -6.83 7.96
N THR A 41 9.86 -6.48 8.53
CA THR A 41 10.39 -7.16 9.72
C THR A 41 9.53 -6.93 10.97
N LEU A 42 8.91 -5.75 11.11
CA LEU A 42 7.92 -5.48 12.15
C LEU A 42 6.72 -6.44 12.04
N GLY A 43 6.19 -6.62 10.82
CA GLY A 43 5.10 -7.57 10.55
C GLY A 43 5.50 -9.02 10.82
N LEU A 44 6.68 -9.43 10.38
CA LEU A 44 7.22 -10.77 10.62
C LEU A 44 7.41 -11.02 12.13
N TYR A 45 7.93 -10.04 12.86
CA TYR A 45 8.05 -10.14 14.32
C TYR A 45 6.67 -10.26 14.99
N GLY A 46 5.66 -9.52 14.49
CA GLY A 46 4.27 -9.66 14.93
C GLY A 46 3.72 -11.08 14.71
N LEU A 47 4.00 -11.69 13.55
CA LEU A 47 3.59 -13.04 13.22
C LEU A 47 4.21 -14.09 14.16
N ILE A 48 5.50 -13.92 14.52
CA ILE A 48 6.23 -14.89 15.37
C ILE A 48 5.81 -14.75 16.83
N THR A 49 5.52 -13.53 17.31
CA THR A 49 5.32 -13.24 18.74
C THR A 49 3.89 -12.88 19.13
N GLY A 50 3.00 -12.74 18.15
CA GLY A 50 1.58 -12.45 18.37
C GLY A 50 0.81 -13.60 19.02
N THR A 51 -0.49 -13.41 19.19
CA THR A 51 -1.36 -14.40 19.88
C THR A 51 -1.52 -15.72 19.14
N GLN A 52 -1.10 -15.77 17.87
CA GLN A 52 -1.16 -16.93 16.96
C GLN A 52 -2.56 -17.54 16.78
N THR A 53 -3.60 -16.84 17.19
CA THR A 53 -4.98 -17.31 17.03
C THR A 53 -5.40 -17.42 15.56
N ASN A 54 -4.78 -16.61 14.69
CA ASN A 54 -5.04 -16.57 13.27
C ASN A 54 -3.73 -16.57 12.44
N LEU A 55 -2.85 -17.53 12.74
CA LEU A 55 -1.51 -17.63 12.13
C LEU A 55 -1.55 -17.56 10.59
N LEU A 56 -2.51 -18.25 9.97
CA LEU A 56 -2.63 -18.27 8.51
C LEU A 56 -2.96 -16.88 7.95
N ALA A 57 -3.87 -16.14 8.59
CA ALA A 57 -4.18 -14.77 8.17
C ALA A 57 -2.97 -13.84 8.36
N GLY A 58 -2.28 -13.93 9.49
CA GLY A 58 -1.04 -13.20 9.73
C GLY A 58 0.04 -13.51 8.70
N PHE A 59 0.18 -14.76 8.29
CA PHE A 59 1.08 -15.17 7.22
C PHE A 59 0.77 -14.49 5.88
N PHE A 60 -0.50 -14.45 5.48
CA PHE A 60 -0.92 -13.75 4.25
C PHE A 60 -0.68 -12.23 4.34
N ILE A 61 -0.84 -11.62 5.52
CA ILE A 61 -0.50 -10.20 5.70
C ILE A 61 1.00 -9.98 5.54
N VAL A 62 1.86 -10.83 6.13
CA VAL A 62 3.31 -10.72 5.96
C VAL A 62 3.73 -10.91 4.50
N LEU A 63 3.12 -11.84 3.77
CA LEU A 63 3.36 -11.98 2.33
C LEU A 63 2.93 -10.72 1.55
N GLY A 64 1.83 -10.08 1.93
CA GLY A 64 1.41 -8.80 1.35
C GLY A 64 2.42 -7.67 1.63
N LEU A 65 2.94 -7.58 2.86
CA LEU A 65 4.03 -6.65 3.20
C LEU A 65 5.30 -6.94 2.40
N LEU A 66 5.64 -8.22 2.17
CA LEU A 66 6.77 -8.62 1.31
C LEU A 66 6.55 -8.16 -0.14
N CYS A 67 5.33 -8.30 -0.68
CA CYS A 67 5.01 -7.78 -2.00
C CYS A 67 5.17 -6.25 -2.05
N GLY A 68 4.74 -5.53 -1.01
CA GLY A 68 5.00 -4.10 -0.87
C GLY A 68 6.49 -3.75 -0.89
N PHE A 69 7.31 -4.49 -0.11
CA PHE A 69 8.77 -4.34 -0.11
C PHE A 69 9.38 -4.56 -1.51
N VAL A 70 8.98 -5.62 -2.21
CA VAL A 70 9.45 -5.91 -3.58
C VAL A 70 9.00 -4.81 -4.54
N GLY A 71 7.74 -4.38 -4.45
CA GLY A 71 7.20 -3.27 -5.26
C GLY A 71 7.98 -1.98 -5.08
N ASP A 72 8.34 -1.64 -3.84
CA ASP A 72 9.16 -0.47 -3.51
C ASP A 72 10.53 -0.49 -4.19
N ILE A 73 11.20 -1.65 -4.17
CA ILE A 73 12.49 -1.81 -4.85
C ILE A 73 12.31 -1.65 -6.35
N VAL A 74 11.36 -2.40 -6.92
CA VAL A 74 11.17 -2.46 -8.38
C VAL A 74 10.80 -1.10 -8.95
N LEU A 75 9.90 -0.33 -8.30
CA LEU A 75 9.55 1.01 -8.76
C LEU A 75 10.74 1.98 -8.77
N ASP A 76 11.69 1.80 -7.86
CA ASP A 76 12.84 2.69 -7.76
C ASP A 76 14.05 2.24 -8.60
N LEU A 77 14.04 1.04 -9.21
CA LEU A 77 15.09 0.61 -10.14
C LEU A 77 15.24 1.54 -11.35
N LYS A 78 14.21 2.30 -11.69
CA LYS A 78 14.30 3.37 -12.71
C LYS A 78 15.37 4.44 -12.41
N VAL A 79 15.83 4.54 -11.16
CA VAL A 79 16.93 5.44 -10.78
C VAL A 79 18.26 4.95 -11.39
N ILE A 80 18.40 3.62 -11.55
CA ILE A 80 19.60 2.99 -12.14
C ILE A 80 19.42 2.82 -13.65
N TYR A 81 18.20 2.44 -14.07
CA TYR A 81 17.87 2.13 -15.47
C TYR A 81 16.66 2.98 -15.93
N PRO A 82 16.86 4.29 -16.17
CA PRO A 82 15.73 5.20 -16.50
C PRO A 82 14.98 4.79 -17.78
N GLU A 83 15.67 4.17 -18.74
CA GLU A 83 15.10 3.68 -20.01
C GLU A 83 14.10 2.54 -19.81
N GLN A 84 14.15 1.85 -18.66
CA GLN A 84 13.25 0.76 -18.31
C GLN A 84 12.16 1.17 -17.33
N ASN A 85 11.81 2.47 -17.27
CA ASN A 85 10.78 2.97 -16.36
C ASN A 85 9.44 2.23 -16.52
N ASP A 86 9.01 1.94 -17.75
CA ASP A 86 7.73 1.30 -18.02
C ASP A 86 7.64 -0.16 -17.52
N PRO A 87 8.62 -1.06 -17.80
CA PRO A 87 8.65 -2.36 -17.17
C PRO A 87 8.65 -2.32 -15.64
N TYR A 88 9.40 -1.38 -15.05
CA TYR A 88 9.45 -1.25 -13.58
C TYR A 88 8.13 -0.75 -13.01
N LEU A 89 7.47 0.21 -13.66
CA LEU A 89 6.15 0.66 -13.23
C LEU A 89 5.14 -0.49 -13.28
N ASN A 90 5.09 -1.23 -14.39
CA ASN A 90 4.17 -2.36 -14.54
C ASN A 90 4.43 -3.46 -13.50
N SER A 91 5.70 -3.83 -13.30
CA SER A 91 6.08 -4.87 -12.34
C SER A 91 5.83 -4.43 -10.88
N GLY A 92 6.05 -3.15 -10.58
CA GLY A 92 5.73 -2.58 -9.27
C GLY A 92 4.23 -2.60 -8.99
N MET A 93 3.41 -2.14 -9.93
CA MET A 93 1.95 -2.19 -9.82
C MET A 93 1.45 -3.64 -9.63
N LEU A 94 2.01 -4.59 -10.37
CA LEU A 94 1.68 -6.00 -10.23
C LEU A 94 2.05 -6.53 -8.84
N SER A 95 3.24 -6.18 -8.32
CA SER A 95 3.68 -6.61 -6.99
C SER A 95 2.75 -6.10 -5.90
N PHE A 96 2.40 -4.81 -5.92
CA PHE A 96 1.43 -4.24 -4.98
C PHE A 96 0.04 -4.86 -5.12
N GLY A 97 -0.45 -5.07 -6.35
CA GLY A 97 -1.73 -5.72 -6.60
C GLY A 97 -1.78 -7.13 -6.02
N ILE A 98 -0.75 -7.95 -6.24
CA ILE A 98 -0.64 -9.26 -5.58
C ILE A 98 -0.69 -9.12 -4.06
N GLY A 99 0.01 -8.11 -3.51
CA GLY A 99 -0.03 -7.81 -2.08
C GLY A 99 -1.44 -7.52 -1.56
N HIS A 100 -2.23 -6.74 -2.30
CA HIS A 100 -3.62 -6.44 -1.93
C HIS A 100 -4.52 -7.68 -2.02
N VAL A 101 -4.32 -8.56 -3.01
CA VAL A 101 -5.03 -9.85 -3.07
C VAL A 101 -4.70 -10.71 -1.84
N LEU A 102 -3.44 -10.75 -1.40
CA LEU A 102 -3.04 -11.45 -0.19
C LEU A 102 -3.68 -10.83 1.07
N TYR A 103 -3.78 -9.51 1.14
CA TYR A 103 -4.52 -8.82 2.20
C TYR A 103 -6.01 -9.15 2.18
N PHE A 104 -6.62 -9.27 0.98
CA PHE A 104 -8.00 -9.72 0.85
C PHE A 104 -8.19 -11.14 1.41
N VAL A 105 -7.31 -12.08 1.05
CA VAL A 105 -7.36 -13.45 1.58
C VAL A 105 -7.26 -13.43 3.12
N ALA A 106 -6.33 -12.66 3.67
CA ALA A 106 -6.20 -12.51 5.12
C ALA A 106 -7.47 -11.94 5.76
N ALA A 107 -8.05 -10.89 5.17
CA ALA A 107 -9.30 -10.29 5.65
C ALA A 107 -10.45 -11.31 5.67
N MET A 108 -10.59 -12.13 4.64
CA MET A 108 -11.61 -13.17 4.54
C MET A 108 -11.41 -14.28 5.59
N LEU A 109 -10.17 -14.70 5.83
CA LEU A 109 -9.85 -15.67 6.87
C LEU A 109 -10.22 -15.16 8.26
N LEU A 110 -9.91 -13.88 8.54
CA LEU A 110 -10.23 -13.22 9.81
C LEU A 110 -11.73 -12.96 9.99
N ALA A 111 -12.45 -12.75 8.89
CA ALA A 111 -13.88 -12.50 8.89
C ALA A 111 -14.70 -13.73 9.32
N LYS A 112 -14.19 -14.93 9.09
CA LYS A 112 -14.90 -16.19 9.36
C LYS A 112 -15.30 -16.28 10.84
N GLY A 113 -16.62 -16.29 11.07
CA GLY A 113 -17.19 -16.35 12.42
C GLY A 113 -17.16 -15.04 13.22
N ASN A 114 -16.60 -13.96 12.68
CA ASN A 114 -16.46 -12.67 13.38
C ASN A 114 -17.31 -11.54 12.78
N VAL A 115 -17.56 -11.54 11.47
CA VAL A 115 -18.36 -10.52 10.78
C VAL A 115 -19.16 -11.16 9.65
N ASN A 116 -20.26 -10.52 9.26
CA ASN A 116 -20.97 -10.87 8.04
C ASN A 116 -20.14 -10.38 6.84
N VAL A 117 -19.88 -11.25 5.87
CA VAL A 117 -19.04 -10.95 4.71
C VAL A 117 -19.85 -10.56 3.47
N LEU A 118 -21.10 -11.04 3.35
CA LEU A 118 -21.89 -10.89 2.11
C LEU A 118 -22.18 -9.42 1.79
N VAL A 119 -22.74 -8.70 2.75
CA VAL A 119 -23.09 -7.27 2.57
C VAL A 119 -21.83 -6.41 2.31
N PRO A 120 -20.72 -6.54 3.07
CA PRO A 120 -19.46 -5.88 2.77
C PRO A 120 -18.90 -6.15 1.37
N ILE A 121 -18.91 -7.41 0.91
CA ILE A 121 -18.44 -7.77 -0.44
C ILE A 121 -19.27 -7.07 -1.51
N ILE A 122 -20.61 -7.12 -1.39
CA ILE A 122 -21.52 -6.44 -2.33
C ILE A 122 -21.27 -4.91 -2.30
N ALA A 123 -21.20 -4.32 -1.12
CA ALA A 123 -20.93 -2.88 -0.96
C ALA A 123 -19.57 -2.49 -1.57
N ALA A 124 -18.53 -3.27 -1.33
CA ALA A 124 -17.20 -3.06 -1.89
C ALA A 124 -17.20 -3.18 -3.43
N GLY A 125 -17.91 -4.18 -3.96
CA GLY A 125 -18.08 -4.36 -5.41
C GLY A 125 -18.81 -3.17 -6.05
N VAL A 126 -19.92 -2.72 -5.47
CA VAL A 126 -20.68 -1.56 -5.95
C VAL A 126 -19.84 -0.28 -5.86
N ALA A 127 -19.17 -0.05 -4.73
CA ALA A 127 -18.27 1.10 -4.57
C ALA A 127 -17.14 1.06 -5.61
N GLY A 128 -16.52 -0.10 -5.84
CA GLY A 128 -15.50 -0.29 -6.87
C GLY A 128 -16.00 0.05 -8.27
N LEU A 129 -17.18 -0.43 -8.65
CA LEU A 129 -17.77 -0.18 -9.97
C LEU A 129 -18.15 1.30 -10.19
N ILE A 130 -18.53 2.03 -9.15
CA ILE A 130 -18.93 3.44 -9.24
C ILE A 130 -17.72 4.37 -9.09
N MET A 131 -16.89 4.17 -8.06
CA MET A 131 -15.81 5.09 -7.72
C MET A 131 -14.61 4.95 -8.66
N THR A 132 -14.31 3.75 -9.16
CA THR A 132 -13.17 3.57 -10.07
C THR A 132 -13.27 4.41 -11.34
N PRO A 133 -14.38 4.38 -12.11
CA PRO A 133 -14.55 5.27 -13.24
C PRO A 133 -14.51 6.75 -12.84
N ALA A 134 -15.16 7.12 -11.73
CA ALA A 134 -15.20 8.49 -11.25
C ALA A 134 -13.78 9.02 -10.92
N ILE A 135 -12.95 8.25 -10.24
CA ILE A 135 -11.57 8.60 -9.89
C ILE A 135 -10.71 8.72 -11.15
N ASN A 136 -10.77 7.73 -12.06
CA ASN A 136 -9.93 7.75 -13.26
C ASN A 136 -10.35 8.85 -14.26
N ILE A 137 -11.65 9.09 -14.43
CA ILE A 137 -12.17 10.19 -15.25
C ILE A 137 -11.84 11.53 -14.59
N GLY A 138 -12.02 11.65 -13.28
CA GLY A 138 -11.65 12.83 -12.51
C GLY A 138 -10.15 13.13 -12.61
N GLY A 139 -9.30 12.12 -12.50
CA GLY A 139 -7.85 12.25 -12.71
C GLY A 139 -7.50 12.79 -14.09
N LYS A 140 -8.14 12.26 -15.15
CA LYS A 140 -7.96 12.78 -16.51
C LYS A 140 -8.46 14.22 -16.68
N LYS A 141 -9.65 14.52 -16.15
CA LYS A 141 -10.32 15.82 -16.40
C LYS A 141 -9.74 16.95 -15.55
N PHE A 142 -9.51 16.72 -14.26
CA PHE A 142 -9.12 17.75 -13.31
C PHE A 142 -7.61 17.78 -13.04
N MET A 143 -6.96 16.61 -13.00
CA MET A 143 -5.51 16.50 -12.73
C MET A 143 -4.69 16.33 -14.00
N LYS A 144 -5.33 16.27 -15.18
CA LYS A 144 -4.68 16.09 -16.50
C LYS A 144 -3.80 14.83 -16.55
N HIS A 145 -4.25 13.75 -15.90
CA HIS A 145 -3.52 12.49 -15.95
C HIS A 145 -3.53 11.90 -17.36
N ASN A 146 -2.37 11.51 -17.84
CA ASN A 146 -2.19 10.77 -19.08
C ASN A 146 -1.74 9.35 -18.76
N PHE A 147 -2.68 8.42 -18.65
CA PHE A 147 -2.37 7.02 -18.35
C PHE A 147 -1.76 6.26 -19.53
N GLY A 148 -1.93 6.76 -20.77
CA GLY A 148 -1.41 6.12 -21.96
C GLY A 148 -1.71 4.62 -22.00
N LYS A 149 -0.67 3.80 -22.19
CA LYS A 149 -0.77 2.34 -22.25
C LYS A 149 -1.11 1.68 -20.89
N PHE A 150 -0.96 2.39 -19.77
CA PHE A 150 -1.24 1.88 -18.43
C PHE A 150 -2.68 2.09 -17.96
N LEU A 151 -3.58 2.56 -18.85
CA LEU A 151 -4.97 2.87 -18.47
C LEU A 151 -5.67 1.68 -17.79
N TRP A 152 -5.58 0.50 -18.36
CA TRP A 152 -6.28 -0.68 -17.82
C TRP A 152 -5.67 -1.17 -16.49
N GLN A 153 -4.34 -1.09 -16.37
CA GLN A 153 -3.65 -1.39 -15.10
C GLN A 153 -4.06 -0.38 -14.03
N ALA A 154 -4.10 0.92 -14.35
CA ALA A 154 -4.54 1.95 -13.42
C ALA A 154 -6.00 1.75 -12.99
N VAL A 155 -6.88 1.38 -13.92
CA VAL A 155 -8.30 1.07 -13.62
C VAL A 155 -8.42 -0.14 -12.71
N ALA A 156 -7.74 -1.25 -13.03
CA ALA A 156 -7.77 -2.46 -12.22
C ALA A 156 -7.23 -2.20 -10.80
N TYR A 157 -6.11 -1.50 -10.71
CA TYR A 157 -5.47 -1.15 -9.45
C TYR A 157 -6.33 -0.20 -8.59
N THR A 158 -6.95 0.81 -9.21
CA THR A 158 -7.90 1.69 -8.51
C THR A 158 -9.12 0.92 -7.99
N PHE A 159 -9.66 0.00 -8.80
CA PHE A 159 -10.78 -0.85 -8.38
C PHE A 159 -10.41 -1.68 -7.15
N GLU A 160 -9.26 -2.31 -7.17
CA GLU A 160 -8.75 -3.13 -6.07
C GLU A 160 -8.61 -2.33 -4.77
N LEU A 161 -8.03 -1.13 -4.82
CA LEU A 161 -7.88 -0.25 -3.65
C LEU A 161 -9.22 0.24 -3.10
N VAL A 162 -10.15 0.65 -3.98
CA VAL A 162 -11.49 1.06 -3.56
C VAL A 162 -12.24 -0.12 -2.93
N PHE A 163 -12.17 -1.28 -3.57
CA PHE A 163 -12.80 -2.51 -3.07
C PHE A 163 -12.27 -2.87 -1.68
N MET A 164 -10.95 -2.95 -1.51
CA MET A 164 -10.32 -3.30 -0.24
C MET A 164 -10.61 -2.29 0.87
N SER A 165 -10.53 -1.00 0.54
CA SER A 165 -10.86 0.07 1.50
C SER A 165 -12.29 -0.02 1.99
N THR A 166 -13.26 -0.18 1.08
CA THR A 166 -14.68 -0.30 1.42
C THR A 166 -14.96 -1.56 2.23
N LEU A 167 -14.40 -2.70 1.82
CA LEU A 167 -14.54 -3.97 2.53
C LEU A 167 -14.09 -3.85 4.00
N LEU A 168 -12.88 -3.32 4.21
CA LEU A 168 -12.32 -3.20 5.55
C LEU A 168 -13.02 -2.14 6.41
N ILE A 169 -13.53 -1.06 5.82
CA ILE A 169 -14.42 -0.11 6.51
C ILE A 169 -15.67 -0.84 7.00
N CYS A 170 -16.34 -1.61 6.14
CA CYS A 170 -17.52 -2.37 6.51
C CYS A 170 -17.22 -3.43 7.61
N PHE A 171 -16.04 -4.07 7.56
CA PHE A 171 -15.61 -4.97 8.63
C PHE A 171 -15.36 -4.21 9.94
N THR A 172 -14.75 -3.02 9.86
CA THR A 172 -14.49 -2.18 11.04
C THR A 172 -15.79 -1.71 11.72
N ILE A 173 -16.82 -1.39 10.94
CA ILE A 173 -18.15 -1.02 11.48
C ILE A 173 -18.75 -2.19 12.26
N GLN A 174 -18.57 -3.42 11.82
CA GLN A 174 -19.06 -4.62 12.52
C GLN A 174 -18.16 -5.01 13.70
N ASN A 175 -16.85 -4.80 13.59
CA ASN A 175 -15.88 -5.15 14.61
C ASN A 175 -14.66 -4.22 14.54
N ALA A 176 -14.51 -3.37 15.54
CA ALA A 176 -13.45 -2.37 15.63
C ALA A 176 -12.02 -2.95 15.59
N LYS A 177 -11.86 -4.28 15.77
CA LYS A 177 -10.57 -4.97 15.65
C LYS A 177 -9.90 -4.71 14.30
N TYR A 178 -10.68 -4.54 13.23
CA TYR A 178 -10.15 -4.30 11.87
C TYR A 178 -9.65 -2.87 11.63
N LEU A 179 -9.80 -1.94 12.60
CA LEU A 179 -9.52 -0.51 12.42
C LEU A 179 -8.10 -0.24 11.90
N LEU A 180 -7.07 -0.85 12.49
CA LEU A 180 -5.69 -0.62 12.05
C LEU A 180 -5.46 -1.12 10.62
N PHE A 181 -6.06 -2.23 10.25
CA PHE A 181 -5.97 -2.77 8.89
C PHE A 181 -6.68 -1.86 7.88
N ALA A 182 -7.89 -1.42 8.22
CA ALA A 182 -8.67 -0.50 7.38
C ALA A 182 -7.95 0.84 7.19
N LEU A 183 -7.44 1.45 8.27
CA LEU A 183 -6.66 2.68 8.19
C LEU A 183 -5.39 2.48 7.38
N GLY A 184 -4.70 1.36 7.53
CA GLY A 184 -3.51 1.03 6.74
C GLY A 184 -3.80 1.02 5.24
N ILE A 185 -4.84 0.31 4.81
CA ILE A 185 -5.24 0.25 3.39
C ILE A 185 -5.75 1.60 2.87
N LEU A 186 -6.51 2.35 3.68
CA LEU A 186 -6.94 3.71 3.31
C LEU A 186 -5.76 4.66 3.10
N LEU A 187 -4.75 4.60 3.94
CA LEU A 187 -3.54 5.41 3.77
C LEU A 187 -2.77 5.00 2.51
N ILE A 188 -2.67 3.70 2.20
CA ILE A 188 -2.07 3.24 0.94
C ILE A 188 -2.88 3.81 -0.25
N PHE A 189 -4.21 3.72 -0.22
CA PHE A 189 -5.05 4.28 -1.27
C PHE A 189 -4.81 5.79 -1.48
N VAL A 190 -4.78 6.58 -0.40
CA VAL A 190 -4.48 8.02 -0.47
C VAL A 190 -3.07 8.28 -0.98
N SER A 191 -2.09 7.52 -0.52
CA SER A 191 -0.71 7.57 -1.00
C SER A 191 -0.63 7.37 -2.52
N ASP A 192 -1.37 6.39 -3.03
CA ASP A 192 -1.32 6.04 -4.46
C ASP A 192 -2.01 7.08 -5.34
N MET A 193 -2.90 7.92 -4.78
CA MET A 193 -3.36 9.12 -5.48
C MET A 193 -2.19 10.10 -5.73
N PHE A 194 -1.31 10.30 -4.75
CA PHE A 194 -0.09 11.10 -4.94
C PHE A 194 0.93 10.42 -5.86
N LEU A 195 1.05 9.09 -5.76
CA LEU A 195 1.92 8.32 -6.65
C LEU A 195 1.47 8.47 -8.11
N SER A 196 0.16 8.40 -8.38
CA SER A 196 -0.40 8.56 -9.71
C SER A 196 -0.09 9.94 -10.31
N MET A 197 -0.04 11.00 -9.50
CA MET A 197 0.40 12.33 -9.95
C MET A 197 1.85 12.30 -10.44
N ASN A 198 2.75 11.63 -9.72
CA ASN A 198 4.16 11.53 -10.12
C ASN A 198 4.37 10.81 -11.45
N TYR A 199 3.54 9.80 -11.75
CA TYR A 199 3.72 8.98 -12.94
C TYR A 199 2.90 9.45 -14.16
N PHE A 200 1.72 10.01 -13.92
CA PHE A 200 0.74 10.26 -14.97
C PHE A 200 0.36 11.73 -15.16
N GLN A 201 0.79 12.64 -14.27
CA GLN A 201 0.53 14.06 -14.40
C GLN A 201 1.75 14.79 -14.95
N GLU A 202 1.57 15.51 -16.03
CA GLU A 202 2.63 16.29 -16.66
C GLU A 202 3.19 17.35 -15.69
N GLY A 203 4.50 17.49 -15.64
CA GLY A 203 5.19 18.44 -14.75
C GLY A 203 5.27 18.05 -13.27
N GLN A 204 4.68 16.90 -12.85
CA GLN A 204 4.71 16.45 -11.44
C GLN A 204 5.77 15.37 -11.18
N ALA A 205 6.44 14.88 -12.20
CA ALA A 205 7.53 13.93 -12.03
C ALA A 205 8.63 14.54 -11.12
N ASN A 206 8.93 13.86 -10.02
CA ASN A 206 9.89 14.30 -9.00
C ASN A 206 9.51 15.60 -8.23
N ASN A 207 8.24 16.01 -8.24
CA ASN A 207 7.76 17.09 -7.39
C ASN A 207 7.96 16.72 -5.92
N LYS A 208 8.90 17.40 -5.24
CA LYS A 208 9.33 17.05 -3.87
C LYS A 208 8.19 16.98 -2.85
N PRO A 209 7.26 17.95 -2.77
CA PRO A 209 6.08 17.84 -1.91
C PRO A 209 5.23 16.61 -2.20
N VAL A 210 4.95 16.31 -3.47
CA VAL A 210 4.14 15.15 -3.88
C VAL A 210 4.84 13.84 -3.51
N VAL A 211 6.15 13.75 -3.79
CA VAL A 211 6.99 12.61 -3.42
C VAL A 211 7.00 12.41 -1.89
N PHE A 212 7.15 13.50 -1.13
CA PHE A 212 7.15 13.43 0.33
C PHE A 212 5.82 12.95 0.89
N LEU A 213 4.69 13.54 0.44
CA LEU A 213 3.34 13.17 0.88
C LEU A 213 3.02 11.70 0.51
N ASN A 214 3.33 11.30 -0.72
CA ASN A 214 3.17 9.92 -1.14
C ASN A 214 3.85 8.97 -0.15
N HIS A 215 5.14 9.14 0.09
CA HIS A 215 5.90 8.18 0.88
C HIS A 215 5.54 8.21 2.37
N ILE A 216 5.34 9.40 2.99
CA ILE A 216 5.00 9.45 4.43
C ILE A 216 3.66 8.75 4.70
N ILE A 217 2.66 8.96 3.82
CA ILE A 217 1.34 8.34 3.95
C ILE A 217 1.43 6.83 3.70
N TYR A 218 2.19 6.42 2.67
CA TYR A 218 2.42 5.01 2.34
C TYR A 218 3.06 4.24 3.50
N TYR A 219 4.17 4.74 4.05
CA TYR A 219 4.86 4.06 5.14
C TYR A 219 4.03 4.04 6.43
N ALA A 220 3.26 5.09 6.71
CA ALA A 220 2.29 5.06 7.80
C ALA A 220 1.28 3.93 7.61
N GLY A 221 0.75 3.75 6.39
CA GLY A 221 -0.16 2.67 6.03
C GLY A 221 0.47 1.29 6.26
N GLN A 222 1.68 1.05 5.74
CA GLN A 222 2.39 -0.22 5.87
C GLN A 222 2.71 -0.57 7.33
N ILE A 223 3.12 0.42 8.13
CA ILE A 223 3.38 0.25 9.57
C ILE A 223 2.08 -0.12 10.31
N LEU A 224 0.93 0.50 9.99
CA LEU A 224 -0.35 0.14 10.60
C LEU A 224 -0.78 -1.28 10.26
N ILE A 225 -0.58 -1.73 9.02
CA ILE A 225 -0.85 -3.11 8.60
C ILE A 225 0.06 -4.08 9.36
N ALA A 226 1.35 -3.77 9.50
CA ALA A 226 2.28 -4.57 10.27
C ALA A 226 1.90 -4.65 11.76
N LEU A 227 1.44 -3.54 12.34
CA LEU A 227 0.97 -3.48 13.73
C LEU A 227 -0.32 -4.26 13.96
N PHE A 228 -1.20 -4.35 12.95
CA PHE A 228 -2.42 -5.11 13.03
C PHE A 228 -2.17 -6.59 13.32
N ILE A 229 -1.06 -7.17 12.83
CA ILE A 229 -0.69 -8.57 13.06
C ILE A 229 -0.58 -8.90 14.57
N PHE A 230 -0.20 -7.93 15.42
CA PHE A 230 -0.14 -8.14 16.87
C PHE A 230 -1.52 -8.23 17.55
N LEU A 231 -2.60 -7.97 16.82
CA LEU A 231 -3.98 -7.99 17.35
C LEU A 231 -4.77 -9.25 16.94
N ILE A 232 -4.18 -10.13 16.09
CA ILE A 232 -4.87 -11.27 15.49
C ILE A 232 -4.30 -12.64 15.94
#